data_38d196c928a6e6b435842197fc19c313
#
_entry.id   38d196c928a6e6b435842197fc19c313
#
_cell.length_a   1.000
_cell.length_b   1.000
_cell.length_c   1.000
_cell.angle_alpha   90.00
_cell.angle_beta   90.00
_cell.angle_gamma   90.00
#
_symmetry.space_group_name_H-M   'P 1'
#
loop_
_entity.id
_entity.type
_entity.pdbx_description
1 polymer ?
#
loop_
_entity_poly.entity_id
_entity_poly.type
_entity_poly.pdbx_seq_one_letter_code
_entity_poly.pdbx_strand_id
1 'polypeptide(L)'
;MRVLISEEKIQQRVRELGAQIEKDYPDGVQLIGILKGATFFLADLARAMKCQARLDFIGISSYGKGKTSSGEVKLTKDLDATVEGADVLVVEDIVDSGVTLNYLMQVLRQRRPKSLKIAALLDKPDRRIRPVEVSYVGFQIPDEFVIGYGLDYAENYRNLRDICVLEETPA
;
A
#
# COMPACT_ATOMS: atom_id res chain seq x y z
N MET A 1 0.82 -21.54 -10.46
CA MET A 1 0.14 -20.36 -9.87
C MET A 1 -1.04 -20.84 -9.05
N ARG A 2 -1.18 -20.37 -7.82
CA ARG A 2 -2.20 -20.83 -6.88
C ARG A 2 -2.90 -19.61 -6.29
N VAL A 3 -4.23 -19.59 -6.25
CA VAL A 3 -4.99 -18.50 -5.64
C VAL A 3 -4.77 -18.52 -4.12
N LEU A 4 -4.28 -17.42 -3.58
CA LEU A 4 -4.12 -17.21 -2.14
C LEU A 4 -5.35 -16.50 -1.56
N ILE A 5 -5.79 -15.43 -2.22
CA ILE A 5 -6.96 -14.64 -1.81
C ILE A 5 -7.82 -14.37 -3.04
N SER A 6 -9.06 -14.81 -3.01
CA SER A 6 -9.99 -14.62 -4.13
C SER A 6 -10.47 -13.19 -4.26
N GLU A 7 -10.90 -12.80 -5.45
CA GLU A 7 -11.51 -11.49 -5.71
C GLU A 7 -12.63 -11.17 -4.72
N GLU A 8 -13.49 -12.14 -4.45
CA GLU A 8 -14.62 -11.97 -3.53
C GLU A 8 -14.16 -11.61 -2.12
N LYS A 9 -13.13 -12.29 -1.63
CA LYS A 9 -12.53 -12.02 -0.30
C LYS A 9 -11.86 -10.64 -0.28
N ILE A 10 -11.17 -10.28 -1.35
CA ILE A 10 -10.55 -8.95 -1.48
C ILE A 10 -11.63 -7.88 -1.40
N GLN A 11 -12.67 -7.98 -2.19
CA GLN A 11 -13.73 -6.97 -2.26
C GLN A 11 -14.48 -6.86 -0.93
N GLN A 12 -14.75 -7.97 -0.26
CA GLN A 12 -15.36 -7.96 1.06
C GLN A 12 -14.47 -7.22 2.07
N ARG A 13 -13.18 -7.55 2.09
CA ARG A 13 -12.24 -6.91 3.03
C ARG A 13 -12.09 -5.42 2.76
N VAL A 14 -12.05 -5.03 1.50
CA VAL A 14 -11.98 -3.61 1.11
C VAL A 14 -13.21 -2.86 1.63
N ARG A 15 -14.40 -3.42 1.53
CA ARG A 15 -15.61 -2.80 2.10
C ARG A 15 -15.53 -2.65 3.62
N GLU A 16 -15.02 -3.67 4.31
CA GLU A 16 -14.82 -3.60 5.77
C GLU A 16 -13.82 -2.50 6.15
N LEU A 17 -12.70 -2.43 5.44
CA LEU A 17 -11.69 -1.40 5.66
C LEU A 17 -12.24 0.00 5.37
N GLY A 18 -12.98 0.17 4.29
CA GLY A 18 -13.62 1.44 3.96
C GLY A 18 -14.56 1.92 5.06
N ALA A 19 -15.38 1.03 5.59
CA ALA A 19 -16.28 1.34 6.70
C ALA A 19 -15.52 1.70 7.99
N GLN A 20 -14.43 1.02 8.26
CA GLN A 20 -13.58 1.29 9.42
C GLN A 20 -12.89 2.64 9.30
N ILE A 21 -12.34 2.94 8.14
CA ILE A 21 -11.62 4.19 7.87
C ILE A 21 -12.57 5.38 7.95
N GLU A 22 -13.74 5.30 7.35
CA GLU A 22 -14.69 6.43 7.38
C GLU A 22 -15.16 6.81 8.77
N LYS A 23 -15.18 5.86 9.72
CA LYS A 23 -15.47 6.15 11.13
C LYS A 23 -14.40 7.01 11.77
N ASP A 24 -13.14 6.77 11.40
CA ASP A 24 -11.99 7.50 11.94
C ASP A 24 -11.81 8.86 11.26
N TYR A 25 -12.36 9.04 10.06
CA TYR A 25 -12.24 10.28 9.26
C TYR A 25 -13.62 10.76 8.77
N PRO A 26 -14.53 11.12 9.68
CA PRO A 26 -15.89 11.49 9.28
C PRO A 26 -15.94 12.75 8.38
N ASP A 27 -14.95 13.63 8.51
CA ASP A 27 -14.86 14.85 7.70
C ASP A 27 -14.03 14.69 6.42
N GLY A 28 -13.51 13.48 6.18
CA GLY A 28 -12.73 13.17 4.99
C GLY A 28 -11.26 12.90 5.29
N VAL A 29 -10.57 12.38 4.29
CA VAL A 29 -9.16 11.98 4.38
C VAL A 29 -8.49 12.13 3.01
N GLN A 30 -7.21 12.46 3.02
CA GLN A 30 -6.38 12.45 1.81
C GLN A 30 -5.69 11.10 1.69
N LEU A 31 -6.06 10.34 0.65
CA LEU A 31 -5.48 9.05 0.35
C LEU A 31 -4.29 9.24 -0.58
N ILE A 32 -3.14 8.70 -0.21
CA ILE A 32 -1.94 8.73 -1.03
C ILE A 32 -1.59 7.30 -1.42
N GLY A 33 -1.79 6.98 -2.71
CA GLY A 33 -1.41 5.68 -3.25
C GLY A 33 0.04 5.65 -3.69
N ILE A 34 0.74 4.57 -3.35
CA ILE A 34 2.11 4.35 -3.81
C ILE A 34 2.07 3.60 -5.13
N LEU A 35 2.54 4.26 -6.19
CA LEU A 35 2.56 3.70 -7.54
C LEU A 35 3.60 2.58 -7.64
N LYS A 36 3.37 1.56 -8.45
CA LYS A 36 2.13 1.32 -9.22
C LYS A 36 1.20 0.35 -8.47
N GLY A 37 1.77 -0.45 -7.55
CA GLY A 37 1.13 -1.60 -6.92
C GLY A 37 -0.18 -1.28 -6.19
N ALA A 38 -0.28 -0.11 -5.57
CA ALA A 38 -1.44 0.27 -4.79
C ALA A 38 -2.62 0.80 -5.62
N THR A 39 -2.49 0.86 -6.95
CA THR A 39 -3.47 1.52 -7.81
C THR A 39 -4.88 0.93 -7.68
N PHE A 40 -5.01 -0.38 -7.73
CA PHE A 40 -6.33 -1.03 -7.66
C PHE A 40 -6.91 -0.95 -6.25
N PHE A 41 -6.10 -1.22 -5.25
CA PHE A 41 -6.53 -1.14 -3.85
C PHE A 41 -6.99 0.27 -3.49
N LEU A 42 -6.23 1.29 -3.87
CA LEU A 42 -6.59 2.69 -3.62
C LEU A 42 -7.95 3.03 -4.25
N ALA A 43 -8.15 2.66 -5.51
CA ALA A 43 -9.38 2.95 -6.23
C ALA A 43 -10.59 2.26 -5.57
N ASP A 44 -10.47 0.99 -5.26
CA ASP A 44 -11.55 0.23 -4.64
C ASP A 44 -11.83 0.70 -3.21
N LEU A 45 -10.78 1.02 -2.45
CA LEU A 45 -10.92 1.54 -1.09
C LEU A 45 -11.65 2.88 -1.06
N ALA A 46 -11.25 3.80 -1.93
CA ALA A 46 -11.89 5.12 -2.04
C ALA A 46 -13.38 4.98 -2.37
N ARG A 47 -13.73 4.08 -3.28
CA ARG A 47 -15.12 3.83 -3.69
C ARG A 47 -15.94 3.11 -2.60
N ALA A 48 -15.29 2.42 -1.68
CA ALA A 48 -15.94 1.77 -0.54
C ALA A 48 -16.24 2.75 0.62
N MET A 49 -15.71 3.96 0.56
CA MET A 49 -15.89 4.98 1.59
C MET A 49 -17.00 5.94 1.19
N LYS A 50 -17.80 6.37 2.16
CA LYS A 50 -18.86 7.38 1.97
C LYS A 50 -18.39 8.78 2.32
N CYS A 51 -17.36 8.91 3.16
CA CYS A 51 -16.77 10.21 3.47
C CYS A 51 -16.00 10.74 2.26
N GLN A 52 -15.68 12.03 2.29
CA GLN A 52 -14.90 12.64 1.22
C GLN A 52 -13.47 12.10 1.21
N ALA A 53 -13.06 11.51 0.11
CA ALA A 53 -11.71 11.00 -0.10
C ALA A 53 -11.04 11.77 -1.24
N ARG A 54 -9.96 12.45 -0.94
CA ARG A 54 -9.11 13.08 -1.96
C ARG A 54 -8.03 12.10 -2.34
N LEU A 55 -7.76 11.96 -3.63
CA LEU A 55 -6.78 11.01 -4.15
C LEU A 55 -5.54 11.74 -4.63
N ASP A 56 -4.39 11.22 -4.24
CA ASP A 56 -3.10 11.63 -4.77
C ASP A 56 -2.20 10.41 -4.88
N PHE A 57 -1.12 10.54 -5.63
CA PHE A 57 -0.18 9.44 -5.86
C PHE A 57 1.24 9.90 -5.63
N ILE A 58 2.05 9.00 -5.12
CA ILE A 58 3.49 9.19 -5.00
C ILE A 58 4.18 8.01 -5.68
N GLY A 59 5.17 8.30 -6.49
CA GLY A 59 6.00 7.29 -7.14
C GLY A 59 7.36 7.25 -6.48
N ILE A 60 7.84 6.06 -6.16
CA ILE A 60 9.14 5.86 -5.52
C ILE A 60 9.90 4.75 -6.21
N SER A 61 11.23 4.88 -6.19
CA SER A 61 12.15 3.81 -6.55
C SER A 61 13.24 3.73 -5.49
N SER A 62 13.71 2.53 -5.21
CA SER A 62 14.83 2.36 -4.28
C SER A 62 16.14 2.71 -4.96
N TYR A 63 17.06 3.37 -4.23
CA TYR A 63 18.41 3.62 -4.69
C TYR A 63 19.23 2.34 -4.64
N GLY A 64 19.93 2.07 -5.74
CA GLY A 64 20.93 1.03 -5.82
C GLY A 64 20.38 -0.33 -6.24
N LYS A 65 21.04 -0.95 -7.22
CA LYS A 65 20.81 -2.34 -7.66
C LYS A 65 21.58 -3.34 -6.78
N GLY A 66 22.07 -2.90 -5.62
CA GLY A 66 22.85 -3.74 -4.72
C GLY A 66 21.97 -4.46 -3.69
N LYS A 67 22.50 -5.54 -3.13
CA LYS A 67 21.85 -6.36 -2.12
C LYS A 67 21.65 -5.67 -0.77
N THR A 68 22.23 -4.48 -0.59
CA THR A 68 22.09 -3.66 0.60
C THR A 68 21.37 -2.37 0.22
N SER A 69 20.07 -2.34 0.50
CA SER A 69 19.30 -1.10 0.43
C SER A 69 19.75 -0.18 1.57
N SER A 70 20.18 1.03 1.24
CA SER A 70 20.43 2.09 2.25
C SER A 70 19.15 2.60 2.88
N GLY A 71 18.00 2.15 2.40
CA GLY A 71 16.69 2.62 2.82
C GLY A 71 16.27 3.95 2.17
N GLU A 72 17.16 4.57 1.41
CA GLU A 72 16.87 5.79 0.69
C GLU A 72 16.01 5.50 -0.54
N VAL A 73 15.04 6.38 -0.78
CA VAL A 73 14.16 6.29 -1.94
C VAL A 73 14.29 7.54 -2.79
N LYS A 74 14.14 7.34 -4.08
CA LYS A 74 14.01 8.42 -5.04
C LYS A 74 12.55 8.60 -5.37
N LEU A 75 12.04 9.85 -5.27
CA LEU A 75 10.72 10.17 -5.74
C LEU A 75 10.74 10.27 -7.27
N THR A 76 9.99 9.40 -7.94
CA THR A 76 9.78 9.46 -9.39
C THR A 76 8.58 10.30 -9.75
N LYS A 77 7.62 10.42 -8.84
CA LYS A 77 6.50 11.33 -8.89
C LYS A 77 6.21 11.84 -7.48
N ASP A 78 6.18 13.14 -7.31
CA ASP A 78 5.78 13.75 -6.05
C ASP A 78 4.28 14.05 -6.04
N LEU A 79 3.74 14.36 -4.85
CA LEU A 79 2.34 14.69 -4.66
C LEU A 79 1.95 15.95 -5.46
N ASP A 80 0.73 15.96 -5.97
CA ASP A 80 0.18 17.14 -6.66
C ASP A 80 -0.31 18.19 -5.68
N ALA A 81 -0.76 17.78 -4.50
CA ALA A 81 -1.33 18.65 -3.48
C ALA A 81 -0.50 18.64 -2.20
N THR A 82 -0.59 19.72 -1.43
CA THR A 82 0.02 19.80 -0.10
C THR A 82 -0.69 18.85 0.88
N VAL A 83 0.08 18.28 1.80
CA VAL A 83 -0.45 17.47 2.91
C VAL A 83 -0.45 18.26 4.23
N GLU A 84 0.05 19.50 4.20
CA GLU A 84 0.16 20.31 5.41
C GLU A 84 -1.22 20.52 6.05
N GLY A 85 -1.34 20.16 7.32
CA GLY A 85 -2.57 20.29 8.08
C GLY A 85 -3.68 19.32 7.72
N ALA A 86 -3.44 18.37 6.81
CA ALA A 86 -4.43 17.39 6.36
C ALA A 86 -4.33 16.07 7.12
N ASP A 87 -5.47 15.39 7.26
CA ASP A 87 -5.48 13.98 7.64
C ASP A 87 -5.07 13.13 6.44
N VAL A 88 -3.97 12.39 6.56
CA VAL A 88 -3.35 11.65 5.46
C VAL A 88 -3.29 10.16 5.78
N LEU A 89 -3.72 9.37 4.81
CA LEU A 89 -3.63 7.92 4.85
C LEU A 89 -2.83 7.44 3.64
N VAL A 90 -1.65 6.88 3.90
CA VAL A 90 -0.84 6.25 2.87
C VAL A 90 -1.40 4.87 2.58
N VAL A 91 -1.65 4.59 1.31
CA VAL A 91 -2.26 3.33 0.86
C VAL A 91 -1.21 2.53 0.11
N GLU A 92 -0.91 1.33 0.63
CA GLU A 92 0.11 0.44 0.10
C GLU A 92 -0.48 -0.91 -0.27
N ASP A 93 0.06 -1.53 -1.30
CA ASP A 93 -0.36 -2.89 -1.70
C ASP A 93 0.15 -3.94 -0.70
N ILE A 94 1.42 -3.88 -0.37
CA ILE A 94 2.07 -4.84 0.53
C ILE A 94 3.15 -4.16 1.38
N VAL A 95 3.16 -4.47 2.66
CA VAL A 95 4.26 -4.09 3.56
C VAL A 95 5.12 -5.31 3.82
N ASP A 96 6.36 -5.24 3.36
CA ASP A 96 7.36 -6.30 3.46
C ASP A 96 8.39 -5.95 4.54
N SER A 97 9.61 -5.60 4.18
CA SER A 97 10.67 -5.25 5.15
C SER A 97 10.39 -3.97 5.94
N GLY A 98 9.58 -3.08 5.38
CA GLY A 98 9.27 -1.78 5.97
C GLY A 98 10.33 -0.70 5.74
N VAL A 99 11.45 -1.03 5.11
CA VAL A 99 12.59 -0.08 4.93
C VAL A 99 12.17 1.11 4.09
N THR A 100 11.64 0.88 2.91
CA THR A 100 11.20 1.93 1.99
C THR A 100 10.06 2.76 2.57
N LEU A 101 9.08 2.08 3.14
CA LEU A 101 7.90 2.73 3.69
C LEU A 101 8.24 3.57 4.93
N ASN A 102 9.13 3.07 5.80
CA ASN A 102 9.64 3.82 6.95
C ASN A 102 10.28 5.14 6.50
N TYR A 103 11.12 5.09 5.48
CA TYR A 103 11.75 6.29 4.91
C TYR A 103 10.70 7.27 4.35
N LEU A 104 9.76 6.78 3.56
CA LEU A 104 8.69 7.60 3.00
C LEU A 104 7.86 8.28 4.08
N MET A 105 7.53 7.56 5.14
CA MET A 105 6.77 8.13 6.24
C MET A 105 7.53 9.26 6.94
N GLN A 106 8.86 9.15 7.07
CA GLN A 106 9.69 10.24 7.60
C GLN A 106 9.65 11.48 6.70
N VAL A 107 9.73 11.28 5.38
CA VAL A 107 9.63 12.38 4.41
C VAL A 107 8.27 13.08 4.53
N LEU A 108 7.20 12.32 4.61
CA LEU A 108 5.83 12.89 4.70
C LEU A 108 5.59 13.60 6.03
N ARG A 109 6.15 13.11 7.14
CA ARG A 109 6.03 13.78 8.45
C ARG A 109 6.65 15.17 8.42
N GLN A 110 7.75 15.36 7.70
CA GLN A 110 8.41 16.65 7.55
C GLN A 110 7.53 17.69 6.83
N ARG A 111 6.51 17.23 6.09
CA ARG A 111 5.55 18.09 5.40
C ARG A 111 4.37 18.50 6.30
N ARG A 112 4.40 18.13 7.57
CA ARG A 112 3.50 18.57 8.65
C ARG A 112 2.02 18.28 8.40
N PRO A 113 1.65 17.01 8.10
CA PRO A 113 0.24 16.64 8.09
C PRO A 113 -0.36 16.72 9.50
N LYS A 114 -1.67 16.89 9.59
CA LYS A 114 -2.39 16.85 10.86
C LYS A 114 -2.33 15.43 11.47
N SER A 115 -2.50 14.42 10.63
CA SER A 115 -2.31 13.03 11.00
C SER A 115 -1.73 12.26 9.81
N LEU A 116 -1.00 11.18 10.09
CA LEU A 116 -0.36 10.36 9.07
C LEU A 116 -0.39 8.90 9.50
N LYS A 117 -1.14 8.09 8.77
CA LYS A 117 -1.30 6.65 9.02
C LYS A 117 -1.14 5.87 7.73
N ILE A 118 -1.09 4.53 7.86
CA ILE A 118 -0.92 3.60 6.75
C ILE A 118 -2.08 2.61 6.72
N ALA A 119 -2.62 2.40 5.52
CA ALA A 119 -3.47 1.27 5.19
C ALA A 119 -2.74 0.37 4.19
N ALA A 120 -2.59 -0.90 4.49
CA ALA A 120 -1.97 -1.88 3.61
C ALA A 120 -2.93 -3.02 3.32
N LEU A 121 -3.01 -3.41 2.05
CA LEU A 121 -3.83 -4.58 1.71
C LEU A 121 -3.21 -5.85 2.25
N LEU A 122 -1.92 -6.01 2.07
CA LEU A 122 -1.16 -7.17 2.54
C LEU A 122 -0.06 -6.73 3.51
N ASP A 123 0.17 -7.55 4.53
CA ASP A 123 1.25 -7.37 5.48
C ASP A 123 1.98 -8.69 5.70
N LYS A 124 3.31 -8.63 5.59
CA LYS A 124 4.23 -9.74 5.92
C LYS A 124 5.00 -9.38 7.18
N PRO A 125 4.43 -9.55 8.37
CA PRO A 125 5.09 -9.11 9.60
C PRO A 125 6.42 -9.82 9.87
N ASP A 126 6.58 -11.07 9.41
CA ASP A 126 7.81 -11.84 9.58
C ASP A 126 9.00 -11.30 8.79
N ARG A 127 8.74 -10.45 7.80
CA ARG A 127 9.78 -9.85 6.96
C ARG A 127 10.28 -8.49 7.47
N ARG A 128 9.74 -8.00 8.57
CA ARG A 128 10.01 -6.64 9.04
C ARG A 128 11.46 -6.47 9.44
N ILE A 129 12.13 -5.45 8.89
CA ILE A 129 13.49 -5.01 9.23
C ILE A 129 13.43 -3.65 9.93
N ARG A 130 12.58 -2.74 9.44
CA ARG A 130 12.30 -1.44 10.06
C ARG A 130 10.89 -1.41 10.59
N PRO A 131 10.66 -0.87 11.80
CA PRO A 131 9.31 -0.80 12.34
C PRO A 131 8.43 0.14 11.51
N VAL A 132 7.25 -0.35 11.19
CA VAL A 132 6.22 0.43 10.52
C VAL A 132 4.90 0.10 11.19
N GLU A 133 4.23 1.13 11.68
CA GLU A 133 2.88 0.96 12.25
C GLU A 133 1.86 1.02 11.13
N VAL A 134 1.19 -0.10 10.87
CA VAL A 134 0.12 -0.18 9.89
C VAL A 134 -1.20 -0.15 10.63
N SER A 135 -1.97 0.94 10.45
CA SER A 135 -3.21 1.16 11.19
C SER A 135 -4.38 0.34 10.66
N TYR A 136 -4.39 0.06 9.36
CA TYR A 136 -5.43 -0.73 8.70
C TYR A 136 -4.78 -1.80 7.84
N VAL A 137 -5.00 -3.05 8.20
CA VAL A 137 -4.42 -4.21 7.50
C VAL A 137 -5.53 -5.02 6.87
N GLY A 138 -5.43 -5.26 5.57
CA GLY A 138 -6.34 -6.14 4.87
C GLY A 138 -6.14 -7.59 5.28
N PHE A 139 -4.98 -8.14 4.97
CA PHE A 139 -4.62 -9.53 5.25
C PHE A 139 -3.17 -9.64 5.69
N GLN A 140 -2.93 -10.42 6.72
CA GLN A 140 -1.58 -10.88 7.02
C GLN A 140 -1.32 -12.15 6.21
N ILE A 141 -0.18 -12.23 5.55
CA ILE A 141 0.19 -13.37 4.71
C ILE A 141 1.57 -13.90 5.07
N PRO A 142 1.83 -15.19 4.81
CA PRO A 142 3.16 -15.77 4.98
C PRO A 142 4.15 -15.21 3.95
N ASP A 143 5.43 -15.51 4.13
CA ASP A 143 6.49 -15.08 3.22
C ASP A 143 6.46 -15.90 1.93
N GLU A 144 5.51 -15.59 1.06
CA GLU A 144 5.38 -16.15 -0.29
C GLU A 144 5.40 -15.01 -1.30
N PHE A 145 5.88 -15.30 -2.49
CA PHE A 145 5.88 -14.31 -3.57
C PHE A 145 4.49 -14.26 -4.21
N VAL A 146 3.84 -13.10 -4.10
CA VAL A 146 2.46 -12.91 -4.53
C VAL A 146 2.34 -11.93 -5.68
N ILE A 147 1.38 -12.17 -6.55
CA ILE A 147 1.06 -11.37 -7.73
C ILE A 147 -0.46 -11.17 -7.81
N GLY A 148 -0.85 -10.20 -8.61
CA GLY A 148 -2.26 -9.89 -8.88
C GLY A 148 -2.79 -8.74 -8.03
N TYR A 149 -3.89 -8.20 -8.45
CA TYR A 149 -4.55 -7.06 -7.81
C TYR A 149 -3.58 -5.88 -7.56
N GLY A 150 -2.76 -5.57 -8.57
CA GLY A 150 -1.75 -4.52 -8.52
C GLY A 150 -0.33 -5.01 -8.31
N LEU A 151 -0.14 -6.16 -7.68
CA LEU A 151 1.17 -6.79 -7.47
C LEU A 151 1.67 -7.43 -8.75
N ASP A 152 2.98 -7.29 -9.03
CA ASP A 152 3.58 -7.73 -10.29
C ASP A 152 4.73 -8.72 -10.12
N TYR A 153 5.05 -9.34 -11.25
CA TYR A 153 6.35 -9.94 -11.50
C TYR A 153 6.82 -9.46 -12.89
N ALA A 154 7.93 -8.74 -12.91
CA ALA A 154 8.49 -8.16 -14.13
C ALA A 154 7.45 -7.37 -14.96
N GLU A 155 6.67 -6.52 -14.28
CA GLU A 155 5.58 -5.68 -14.82
C GLU A 155 4.36 -6.46 -15.34
N ASN A 156 4.31 -7.77 -15.12
CA ASN A 156 3.18 -8.61 -15.51
C ASN A 156 2.30 -8.95 -14.31
N TYR A 157 1.08 -9.40 -14.57
CA TYR A 157 0.12 -9.96 -13.61
C TYR A 157 -0.62 -8.94 -12.73
N ARG A 158 -0.34 -7.65 -12.80
CA ARG A 158 -1.06 -6.65 -11.99
C ARG A 158 -2.57 -6.70 -12.17
N ASN A 159 -3.01 -7.08 -13.37
CA ASN A 159 -4.42 -7.08 -13.75
C ASN A 159 -5.20 -8.33 -13.35
N LEU A 160 -4.56 -9.31 -12.72
CA LEU A 160 -5.29 -10.46 -12.16
C LEU A 160 -6.26 -9.99 -11.07
N ARG A 161 -7.43 -10.58 -11.03
CA ARG A 161 -8.47 -10.23 -10.06
C ARG A 161 -8.19 -10.78 -8.67
N ASP A 162 -7.60 -11.98 -8.63
CA ASP A 162 -7.19 -12.64 -7.41
C ASP A 162 -5.76 -12.27 -7.03
N ILE A 163 -5.41 -12.45 -5.77
CA ILE A 163 -4.01 -12.48 -5.32
C ILE A 163 -3.56 -13.93 -5.35
N CYS A 164 -2.51 -14.18 -6.10
CA CYS A 164 -2.00 -15.54 -6.34
C CYS A 164 -0.56 -15.66 -5.87
N VAL A 165 -0.19 -16.86 -5.45
CA VAL A 165 1.22 -17.21 -5.23
C VAL A 165 1.82 -17.61 -6.57
N LEU A 166 2.93 -16.97 -6.92
CA LEU A 166 3.73 -17.36 -8.08
C LEU A 166 4.65 -18.50 -7.66
N GLU A 167 4.27 -19.71 -8.01
CA GLU A 167 5.08 -20.89 -7.74
C GLU A 167 6.27 -20.91 -8.70
N GLU A 168 7.45 -21.22 -8.15
CA GLU A 168 8.62 -21.44 -8.99
C GLU A 168 8.35 -22.68 -9.86
N THR A 169 8.51 -22.51 -11.16
CA THR A 169 8.45 -23.66 -12.06
C THR A 169 9.66 -24.53 -11.72
N PRO A 170 9.48 -25.83 -11.38
CA PRO A 170 10.63 -26.70 -11.17
C PRO A 170 11.48 -26.67 -12.43
N ALA A 171 12.75 -26.42 -12.23
CA ALA A 171 13.72 -26.38 -13.32
C ALA A 171 13.88 -27.76 -13.98
#